data_db92e51646a5c34c21a3ad1efefe9448
#
_entry.id   db92e51646a5c34c21a3ad1efefe9448
#
_cell.length_a   1.000
_cell.length_b   1.000
_cell.length_c   1.000
_cell.angle_alpha   90.00
_cell.angle_beta   90.00
_cell.angle_gamma   90.00
#
_symmetry.space_group_name_H-M   'P 1'
#
loop_
_entity.id
_entity.type
_entity.pdbx_description
1 polymer ?
#
loop_
_entity_poly.entity_id
_entity_poly.type
_entity_poly.pdbx_seq_one_letter_code
_entity_poly.pdbx_strand_id
1 'polypeptide(L)'
;VVMTVCMVAVVVIGFMINSFGLQGGLERVTKVMMIILLAIMVVLAINSIMTEGSGEGLRFYLIPDLGRMQECGIANVIVAAMNQAFFTLSLGIGAMAIFGSYIGKGRALLGEAVNVAILDTFVAFTAGLIIFPACFAFGVAPDSGPNLIFVTLPNIFNHMALGRLWGSLFFVFMAFAAFSTVLAVFENIMSCCMDLTGWSRKK
;
A
#
# COMPACT_ATOMS: atom_id res chain seq x y z
N VAL A 1 -18.74 15.52 -9.91
CA VAL A 1 -18.64 15.06 -11.32
C VAL A 1 -17.26 14.47 -11.59
N VAL A 2 -16.14 15.19 -11.39
CA VAL A 2 -14.79 14.68 -11.68
C VAL A 2 -14.48 13.40 -10.90
N MET A 3 -14.75 13.38 -9.60
CA MET A 3 -14.51 12.22 -8.73
C MET A 3 -15.30 10.97 -9.18
N THR A 4 -16.56 11.16 -9.57
CA THR A 4 -17.40 10.07 -10.10
C THR A 4 -16.85 9.53 -11.42
N VAL A 5 -16.41 10.41 -12.32
CA VAL A 5 -15.80 10.00 -13.60
C VAL A 5 -14.51 9.22 -13.37
N CYS A 6 -13.63 9.69 -12.47
CA CYS A 6 -12.41 8.96 -12.12
C CYS A 6 -12.71 7.59 -11.50
N MET A 7 -13.72 7.50 -10.63
CA MET A 7 -14.14 6.24 -10.02
C MET A 7 -14.64 5.25 -11.08
N VAL A 8 -15.51 5.69 -11.99
CA VAL A 8 -15.99 4.86 -13.10
C VAL A 8 -14.83 4.43 -14.00
N ALA A 9 -13.91 5.32 -14.33
CA ALA A 9 -12.73 4.99 -15.13
C ALA A 9 -11.87 3.90 -14.47
N VAL A 10 -11.60 4.02 -13.17
CA VAL A 10 -10.82 3.01 -12.40
C VAL A 10 -11.53 1.65 -12.41
N VAL A 11 -12.85 1.63 -12.22
CA VAL A 11 -13.65 0.41 -12.25
C VAL A 11 -13.58 -0.25 -13.63
N VAL A 12 -13.82 0.52 -14.70
CA VAL A 12 -13.80 -0.01 -16.09
C VAL A 12 -12.39 -0.53 -16.44
N ILE A 13 -11.34 0.22 -16.16
CA ILE A 13 -9.96 -0.18 -16.44
C ILE A 13 -9.60 -1.43 -15.64
N GLY A 14 -9.98 -1.48 -14.36
CA GLY A 14 -9.69 -2.60 -13.48
C GLY A 14 -10.33 -3.90 -13.96
N PHE A 15 -11.62 -3.87 -14.28
CA PHE A 15 -12.31 -5.05 -14.85
C PHE A 15 -11.78 -5.43 -16.23
N MET A 16 -11.42 -4.46 -17.06
CA MET A 16 -10.81 -4.73 -18.37
C MET A 16 -9.47 -5.46 -18.21
N ILE A 17 -8.60 -5.03 -17.31
CA ILE A 17 -7.32 -5.71 -17.05
C ILE A 17 -7.57 -7.14 -16.56
N ASN A 18 -8.47 -7.32 -15.59
CA ASN A 18 -8.77 -8.64 -15.06
C ASN A 18 -9.43 -9.57 -16.09
N SER A 19 -10.17 -9.03 -17.09
CA SER A 19 -10.78 -9.83 -18.15
C SER A 19 -9.77 -10.52 -19.08
N PHE A 20 -8.56 -9.98 -19.20
CA PHE A 20 -7.46 -10.60 -19.96
C PHE A 20 -6.85 -11.84 -19.27
N GLY A 21 -7.30 -12.16 -18.06
CA GLY A 21 -6.85 -13.29 -17.28
C GLY A 21 -5.68 -12.98 -16.36
N LEU A 22 -5.35 -13.95 -15.48
CA LEU A 22 -4.36 -13.78 -14.42
C LEU A 22 -2.96 -13.50 -15.00
N GLN A 23 -2.47 -14.37 -15.88
CA GLN A 23 -1.11 -14.27 -16.43
C GLN A 23 -0.94 -13.18 -17.50
N GLY A 24 -1.96 -12.96 -18.32
CA GLY A 24 -1.89 -11.98 -19.43
C GLY A 24 -2.20 -10.55 -19.03
N GLY A 25 -3.05 -10.37 -18.02
CA GLY A 25 -3.53 -9.06 -17.56
C GLY A 25 -3.00 -8.67 -16.19
N LEU A 26 -3.58 -9.26 -15.15
CA LEU A 26 -3.31 -8.87 -13.76
C LEU A 26 -1.83 -8.98 -13.39
N GLU A 27 -1.20 -10.13 -13.60
CA GLU A 27 0.20 -10.38 -13.20
C GLU A 27 1.18 -9.45 -13.93
N ARG A 28 0.98 -9.24 -15.23
CA ARG A 28 1.88 -8.40 -16.02
C ARG A 28 1.79 -6.94 -15.60
N VAL A 29 0.58 -6.41 -15.44
CA VAL A 29 0.36 -5.01 -15.05
C VAL A 29 0.86 -4.76 -13.64
N THR A 30 0.47 -5.59 -12.67
CA THR A 30 0.92 -5.45 -11.28
C THR A 30 2.43 -5.59 -11.13
N LYS A 31 3.07 -6.50 -11.84
CA LYS A 31 4.53 -6.66 -11.80
C LYS A 31 5.27 -5.38 -12.22
N VAL A 32 4.87 -4.78 -13.34
CA VAL A 32 5.47 -3.53 -13.82
C VAL A 32 5.19 -2.39 -12.83
N MET A 33 3.95 -2.26 -12.38
CA MET A 33 3.57 -1.24 -11.39
C MET A 33 4.36 -1.38 -10.09
N MET A 34 4.54 -2.59 -9.58
CA MET A 34 5.28 -2.84 -8.33
C MET A 34 6.78 -2.52 -8.47
N ILE A 35 7.40 -2.81 -9.61
CA ILE A 35 8.81 -2.44 -9.83
C ILE A 35 8.97 -0.92 -9.83
N ILE A 36 8.10 -0.20 -10.54
CA ILE A 36 8.10 1.27 -10.57
C ILE A 36 7.84 1.84 -9.17
N LEU A 37 6.86 1.28 -8.46
CA LEU A 37 6.51 1.66 -7.10
C LEU A 37 7.71 1.52 -6.15
N LEU A 38 8.40 0.38 -6.15
CA LEU A 38 9.57 0.16 -5.32
C LEU A 38 10.70 1.15 -5.65
N ALA A 39 10.94 1.43 -6.94
CA ALA A 39 11.95 2.41 -7.34
C ALA A 39 11.62 3.82 -6.84
N ILE A 40 10.38 4.28 -7.02
CA ILE A 40 9.91 5.59 -6.52
C ILE A 40 10.02 5.64 -5.00
N MET A 41 9.62 4.58 -4.31
CA MET A 41 9.64 4.48 -2.85
C MET A 41 11.05 4.64 -2.28
N VAL A 42 12.05 3.98 -2.88
CA VAL A 42 13.46 4.11 -2.48
C VAL A 42 13.95 5.55 -2.67
N VAL A 43 13.65 6.16 -3.81
CA VAL A 43 14.03 7.55 -4.10
C VAL A 43 13.39 8.53 -3.10
N LEU A 44 12.09 8.35 -2.80
CA LEU A 44 11.38 9.19 -1.82
C LEU A 44 11.91 8.99 -0.40
N ALA A 45 12.23 7.75 -0.01
CA ALA A 45 12.80 7.45 1.31
C ALA A 45 14.17 8.12 1.51
N ILE A 46 15.06 8.02 0.51
CA ILE A 46 16.36 8.70 0.55
C ILE A 46 16.17 10.22 0.67
N ASN A 47 15.31 10.81 -0.15
CA ASN A 47 15.03 12.24 -0.08
C ASN A 47 14.47 12.67 1.29
N SER A 48 13.53 11.90 1.85
CA SER A 48 12.92 12.20 3.15
C SER A 48 13.94 12.13 4.29
N ILE A 49 14.82 11.13 4.29
CA ILE A 49 15.89 10.98 5.28
C ILE A 49 16.93 12.11 5.19
N MET A 50 17.23 12.58 3.98
CA MET A 50 18.19 13.67 3.73
C MET A 50 17.63 15.07 4.01
N THR A 51 16.33 15.20 4.28
CA THR A 51 15.71 16.49 4.59
C THR A 51 16.17 16.98 5.97
N GLU A 52 16.51 18.27 6.08
CA GLU A 52 16.88 18.89 7.35
C GLU A 52 15.73 18.78 8.38
N GLY A 53 16.04 18.39 9.61
CA GLY A 53 15.02 18.15 10.65
C GLY A 53 14.39 16.75 10.65
N SER A 54 14.75 15.86 9.73
CA SER A 54 14.23 14.49 9.64
C SER A 54 14.63 13.58 10.82
N GLY A 55 15.68 13.94 11.57
CA GLY A 55 16.27 13.10 12.61
C GLY A 55 15.31 12.76 13.76
N GLU A 56 14.46 13.70 14.17
CA GLU A 56 13.43 13.45 15.19
C GLU A 56 12.35 12.48 14.70
N GLY A 57 11.95 12.59 13.43
CA GLY A 57 11.00 11.67 12.81
C GLY A 57 11.55 10.26 12.67
N LEU A 58 12.84 10.13 12.33
CA LEU A 58 13.51 8.82 12.29
C LEU A 58 13.58 8.21 13.70
N ARG A 59 13.93 9.00 14.69
CA ARG A 59 13.97 8.54 16.10
C ARG A 59 12.59 8.09 16.57
N PHE A 60 11.57 8.88 16.29
CA PHE A 60 10.17 8.54 16.62
C PHE A 60 9.74 7.21 16.00
N TYR A 61 10.10 6.98 14.74
CA TYR A 61 9.68 5.79 14.01
C TYR A 61 10.48 4.54 14.36
N LEU A 62 11.81 4.67 14.55
CA LEU A 62 12.69 3.52 14.72
C LEU A 62 12.90 3.12 16.18
N ILE A 63 12.73 4.05 17.13
CA ILE A 63 12.95 3.76 18.54
C ILE A 63 11.61 3.56 19.24
N PRO A 64 11.31 2.32 19.71
CA PRO A 64 10.08 2.05 20.42
C PRO A 64 10.05 2.76 21.78
N ASP A 65 8.95 3.46 22.05
CA ASP A 65 8.67 4.11 23.33
C ASP A 65 7.89 3.14 24.24
N LEU A 66 8.62 2.43 25.09
CA LEU A 66 8.03 1.46 26.02
C LEU A 66 7.16 2.15 27.09
N GLY A 67 7.41 3.42 27.41
CA GLY A 67 6.59 4.19 28.34
C GLY A 67 5.19 4.41 27.80
N ARG A 68 5.08 4.94 26.59
CA ARG A 68 3.80 5.12 25.90
C ARG A 68 3.05 3.80 25.68
N MET A 69 3.80 2.73 25.40
CA MET A 69 3.20 1.40 25.23
C MET A 69 2.53 0.91 26.53
N GLN A 70 3.11 1.20 27.69
CA GLN A 70 2.52 0.88 29.00
C GLN A 70 1.30 1.76 29.32
N GLU A 71 1.36 3.05 29.01
CA GLU A 71 0.25 4.00 29.20
C GLU A 71 -0.98 3.61 28.35
N CYS A 72 -0.77 3.24 27.09
CA CYS A 72 -1.84 2.78 26.18
C CYS A 72 -2.39 1.38 26.54
N GLY A 73 -1.64 0.63 27.34
CA GLY A 73 -1.92 -0.77 27.65
C GLY A 73 -1.36 -1.74 26.61
N ILE A 74 -0.45 -2.62 27.02
CA ILE A 74 0.25 -3.56 26.14
C ILE A 74 -0.74 -4.42 25.34
N ALA A 75 -1.83 -4.87 25.95
CA ALA A 75 -2.85 -5.66 25.26
C ALA A 75 -3.51 -4.89 24.11
N ASN A 76 -3.82 -3.61 24.30
CA ASN A 76 -4.40 -2.76 23.28
C ASN A 76 -3.45 -2.54 22.11
N VAL A 77 -2.15 -2.37 22.39
CA VAL A 77 -1.12 -2.22 21.35
C VAL A 77 -1.00 -3.50 20.52
N ILE A 78 -0.99 -4.67 21.16
CA ILE A 78 -0.96 -5.96 20.46
C ILE A 78 -2.19 -6.14 19.58
N VAL A 79 -3.39 -5.88 20.11
CA VAL A 79 -4.65 -5.99 19.33
C VAL A 79 -4.66 -5.02 18.16
N ALA A 80 -4.18 -3.78 18.33
CA ALA A 80 -4.08 -2.82 17.24
C ALA A 80 -3.10 -3.29 16.15
N ALA A 81 -1.94 -3.83 16.54
CA ALA A 81 -0.96 -4.38 15.62
C ALA A 81 -1.51 -5.60 14.86
N MET A 82 -2.23 -6.50 15.53
CA MET A 82 -2.91 -7.63 14.91
C MET A 82 -3.94 -7.16 13.89
N ASN A 83 -4.80 -6.21 14.25
CA ASN A 83 -5.81 -5.65 13.35
C ASN A 83 -5.16 -5.03 12.11
N GLN A 84 -4.05 -4.31 12.27
CA GLN A 84 -3.31 -3.74 11.15
C GLN A 84 -2.72 -4.83 10.25
N ALA A 85 -2.16 -5.90 10.81
CA ALA A 85 -1.63 -7.02 10.03
C ALA A 85 -2.74 -7.75 9.25
N PHE A 86 -3.91 -7.98 9.85
CA PHE A 86 -5.08 -8.54 9.18
C PHE A 86 -5.56 -7.67 8.02
N PHE A 87 -5.57 -6.36 8.20
CA PHE A 87 -5.99 -5.41 7.18
C PHE A 87 -5.00 -5.35 6.01
N THR A 88 -3.70 -5.17 6.28
CA THR A 88 -2.68 -5.02 5.24
C THR A 88 -2.51 -6.28 4.39
N LEU A 89 -2.58 -7.48 5.01
CA LEU A 89 -2.52 -8.76 4.33
C LEU A 89 -3.85 -9.19 3.68
N SER A 90 -4.89 -8.34 3.75
CA SER A 90 -6.20 -8.60 3.15
C SER A 90 -6.82 -9.94 3.54
N LEU A 91 -6.59 -10.40 4.79
CA LEU A 91 -7.09 -11.69 5.27
C LEU A 91 -8.61 -11.70 5.40
N GLY A 92 -9.19 -10.57 5.84
CA GLY A 92 -10.64 -10.47 6.10
C GLY A 92 -11.53 -10.58 4.87
N ILE A 93 -11.04 -10.19 3.69
CA ILE A 93 -11.79 -10.24 2.43
C ILE A 93 -11.57 -11.53 1.63
N GLY A 94 -10.78 -12.46 2.14
CA GLY A 94 -10.50 -13.74 1.47
C GLY A 94 -9.61 -13.67 0.24
N ALA A 95 -9.03 -12.50 -0.09
CA ALA A 95 -8.18 -12.34 -1.27
C ALA A 95 -6.98 -13.30 -1.26
N MET A 96 -6.36 -13.51 -0.10
CA MET A 96 -5.24 -14.44 0.05
C MET A 96 -5.65 -15.90 -0.20
N ALA A 97 -6.88 -16.29 0.12
CA ALA A 97 -7.38 -17.64 -0.18
C ALA A 97 -7.50 -17.86 -1.70
N ILE A 98 -7.99 -16.86 -2.43
CA ILE A 98 -8.11 -16.93 -3.89
C ILE A 98 -6.73 -16.93 -4.55
N PHE A 99 -5.81 -16.04 -4.17
CA PHE A 99 -4.45 -16.07 -4.69
C PHE A 99 -3.74 -17.38 -4.34
N GLY A 100 -3.96 -17.92 -3.14
CA GLY A 100 -3.47 -19.23 -2.73
C GLY A 100 -3.97 -20.38 -3.62
N SER A 101 -5.22 -20.30 -4.12
CA SER A 101 -5.78 -21.31 -5.03
C SER A 101 -5.11 -21.33 -6.40
N TYR A 102 -4.47 -20.24 -6.81
CA TYR A 102 -3.74 -20.14 -8.08
C TYR A 102 -2.30 -20.65 -7.99
N ILE A 103 -1.80 -20.93 -6.78
CA ILE A 103 -0.46 -21.46 -6.58
C ILE A 103 -0.42 -22.94 -7.02
N GLY A 104 0.50 -23.27 -7.94
CA GLY A 104 0.65 -24.63 -8.43
C GLY A 104 1.08 -25.62 -7.32
N LYS A 105 0.64 -26.88 -7.43
CA LYS A 105 0.88 -27.95 -6.45
C LYS A 105 2.37 -28.21 -6.12
N GLY A 106 3.30 -27.70 -6.92
CA GLY A 106 4.74 -27.84 -6.70
C GLY A 106 5.37 -26.79 -5.77
N ARG A 107 4.60 -25.82 -5.27
CA ARG A 107 5.10 -24.77 -4.37
C ARG A 107 4.55 -24.94 -2.95
N ALA A 108 5.42 -24.68 -1.96
CA ALA A 108 5.03 -24.71 -0.55
C ALA A 108 4.27 -23.44 -0.19
N LEU A 109 2.99 -23.54 0.17
CA LEU A 109 2.15 -22.41 0.57
C LEU A 109 2.76 -21.60 1.73
N LEU A 110 3.38 -22.27 2.69
CA LEU A 110 4.04 -21.59 3.82
C LEU A 110 5.18 -20.68 3.35
N GLY A 111 6.00 -21.14 2.41
CA GLY A 111 7.08 -20.34 1.85
C GLY A 111 6.58 -19.08 1.14
N GLU A 112 5.50 -19.22 0.36
CA GLU A 112 4.89 -18.06 -0.31
C GLU A 112 4.25 -17.09 0.71
N ALA A 113 3.58 -17.61 1.74
CA ALA A 113 3.02 -16.76 2.80
C ALA A 113 4.10 -15.96 3.56
N VAL A 114 5.23 -16.59 3.87
CA VAL A 114 6.36 -15.91 4.52
C VAL A 114 6.95 -14.84 3.60
N ASN A 115 7.13 -15.13 2.31
CA ASN A 115 7.62 -14.15 1.34
C ASN A 115 6.68 -12.94 1.23
N VAL A 116 5.37 -13.17 1.18
CA VAL A 116 4.37 -12.08 1.16
C VAL A 116 4.47 -11.24 2.42
N ALA A 117 4.54 -11.84 3.61
CA ALA A 117 4.65 -11.13 4.88
C ALA A 117 5.94 -10.29 4.95
N ILE A 118 7.07 -10.82 4.49
CA ILE A 118 8.35 -10.09 4.46
C ILE A 118 8.27 -8.90 3.50
N LEU A 119 7.74 -9.08 2.30
CA LEU A 119 7.62 -8.01 1.32
C LEU A 119 6.64 -6.92 1.77
N ASP A 120 5.49 -7.30 2.34
CA ASP A 120 4.52 -6.37 2.90
C ASP A 120 5.14 -5.53 4.02
N THR A 121 5.83 -6.18 4.96
CA THR A 121 6.54 -5.51 6.04
C THR A 121 7.63 -4.57 5.52
N PHE A 122 8.39 -4.98 4.51
CA PHE A 122 9.42 -4.14 3.89
C PHE A 122 8.82 -2.87 3.26
N VAL A 123 7.72 -3.01 2.51
CA VAL A 123 7.02 -1.87 1.90
C VAL A 123 6.46 -0.94 2.97
N ALA A 124 5.79 -1.49 3.99
CA ALA A 124 5.22 -0.72 5.10
C ALA A 124 6.32 0.03 5.88
N PHE A 125 7.43 -0.63 6.17
CA PHE A 125 8.58 -0.04 6.84
C PHE A 125 9.19 1.10 6.04
N THR A 126 9.39 0.90 4.74
CA THR A 126 9.95 1.94 3.85
C THR A 126 8.98 3.12 3.69
N ALA A 127 7.67 2.87 3.62
CA ALA A 127 6.66 3.93 3.61
C ALA A 127 6.71 4.79 4.88
N GLY A 128 6.92 4.18 6.05
CA GLY A 128 7.16 4.90 7.29
C GLY A 128 8.41 5.78 7.24
N LEU A 129 9.52 5.31 6.63
CA LEU A 129 10.72 6.11 6.42
C LEU A 129 10.51 7.30 5.46
N ILE A 130 9.47 7.29 4.64
CA ILE A 130 9.09 8.43 3.80
C ILE A 130 8.28 9.44 4.62
N ILE A 131 7.27 8.97 5.34
CA ILE A 131 6.24 9.81 5.95
C ILE A 131 6.72 10.46 7.25
N PHE A 132 7.24 9.66 8.20
CA PHE A 132 7.57 10.18 9.54
C PHE A 132 8.67 11.25 9.51
N PRO A 133 9.82 11.05 8.84
CA PRO A 133 10.84 12.09 8.75
C PRO A 133 10.31 13.38 8.11
N ALA A 134 9.50 13.26 7.04
CA ALA A 134 8.89 14.42 6.41
C ALA A 134 7.93 15.16 7.35
N CYS A 135 7.07 14.45 8.10
CA CYS A 135 6.17 15.07 9.06
C CYS A 135 6.90 15.90 10.12
N PHE A 136 7.94 15.32 10.72
CA PHE A 136 8.72 16.00 11.76
C PHE A 136 9.55 17.15 11.22
N ALA A 137 10.17 17.00 10.05
CA ALA A 137 10.92 18.07 9.39
C ALA A 137 10.07 19.33 9.13
N PHE A 138 8.77 19.14 8.90
CA PHE A 138 7.84 20.22 8.62
C PHE A 138 6.86 20.54 9.77
N GLY A 139 7.09 19.97 10.96
CA GLY A 139 6.31 20.24 12.17
C GLY A 139 4.85 19.80 12.11
N VAL A 140 4.57 18.72 11.39
CA VAL A 140 3.23 18.17 11.19
C VAL A 140 3.01 16.94 12.06
N ALA A 141 1.85 16.86 12.72
CA ALA A 141 1.47 15.70 13.50
C ALA A 141 1.19 14.48 12.59
N PRO A 142 1.82 13.32 12.85
CA PRO A 142 1.69 12.13 12.00
C PRO A 142 0.35 11.39 12.15
N ASP A 143 -0.48 11.77 13.11
CA ASP A 143 -1.77 11.17 13.45
C ASP A 143 -2.98 11.78 12.71
N SER A 144 -2.72 12.67 11.75
CA SER A 144 -3.78 13.42 11.04
C SER A 144 -4.60 12.55 10.04
N GLY A 145 -4.38 11.24 9.98
CA GLY A 145 -5.14 10.32 9.13
C GLY A 145 -5.09 10.66 7.63
N PRO A 146 -6.22 10.56 6.89
CA PRO A 146 -6.26 10.89 5.45
C PRO A 146 -5.85 12.32 5.11
N ASN A 147 -6.06 13.27 6.03
CA ASN A 147 -5.64 14.65 5.84
C ASN A 147 -4.12 14.77 5.72
N LEU A 148 -3.36 13.90 6.35
CA LEU A 148 -1.91 13.86 6.22
C LEU A 148 -1.50 13.70 4.76
N ILE A 149 -2.13 12.78 4.05
CA ILE A 149 -1.79 12.41 2.67
C ILE A 149 -2.29 13.46 1.67
N PHE A 150 -3.53 13.94 1.82
CA PHE A 150 -4.18 14.74 0.79
C PHE A 150 -4.12 16.26 1.04
N VAL A 151 -3.83 16.69 2.24
CA VAL A 151 -3.75 18.12 2.60
C VAL A 151 -2.34 18.48 3.04
N THR A 152 -1.80 17.74 4.00
CA THR A 152 -0.55 18.12 4.66
C THR A 152 0.67 17.85 3.79
N LEU A 153 0.82 16.65 3.24
CA LEU A 153 1.95 16.31 2.37
C LEU A 153 2.03 17.18 1.12
N PRO A 154 0.94 17.51 0.40
CA PRO A 154 0.98 18.47 -0.70
C PRO A 154 1.48 19.86 -0.27
N ASN A 155 1.08 20.34 0.91
CA ASN A 155 1.58 21.60 1.43
C ASN A 155 3.08 21.54 1.74
N ILE A 156 3.54 20.44 2.32
CA ILE A 156 4.97 20.19 2.56
C ILE A 156 5.75 20.23 1.24
N PHE A 157 5.29 19.51 0.23
CA PHE A 157 5.96 19.50 -1.09
C PHE A 157 6.05 20.91 -1.71
N ASN A 158 5.05 21.78 -1.51
CA ASN A 158 5.10 23.14 -2.01
C ASN A 158 6.22 24.00 -1.40
N HIS A 159 6.68 23.65 -0.21
CA HIS A 159 7.79 24.35 0.48
C HIS A 159 9.17 23.70 0.26
N MET A 160 9.22 22.54 -0.40
CA MET A 160 10.47 21.85 -0.68
C MET A 160 11.10 22.30 -2.01
N ALA A 161 12.44 22.26 -2.09
CA ALA A 161 13.15 22.37 -3.36
C ALA A 161 12.71 21.22 -4.29
N LEU A 162 12.34 21.54 -5.53
CA LEU A 162 11.76 20.59 -6.49
C LEU A 162 10.46 19.91 -6.00
N GLY A 163 9.67 20.58 -5.14
CA GLY A 163 8.48 20.01 -4.52
C GLY A 163 7.44 19.48 -5.52
N ARG A 164 7.33 20.09 -6.71
CA ARG A 164 6.47 19.56 -7.79
C ARG A 164 6.91 18.17 -8.25
N LEU A 165 8.22 17.92 -8.34
CA LEU A 165 8.75 16.61 -8.71
C LEU A 165 8.45 15.57 -7.64
N TRP A 166 8.78 15.89 -6.38
CA TRP A 166 8.58 14.99 -5.24
C TRP A 166 7.11 14.70 -4.99
N GLY A 167 6.27 15.73 -5.06
CA GLY A 167 4.82 15.57 -4.94
C GLY A 167 4.25 14.70 -6.06
N SER A 168 4.66 14.91 -7.31
CA SER A 168 4.20 14.08 -8.44
C SER A 168 4.63 12.62 -8.28
N LEU A 169 5.88 12.36 -7.89
CA LEU A 169 6.37 11.01 -7.64
C LEU A 169 5.61 10.32 -6.51
N PHE A 170 5.33 11.05 -5.43
CA PHE A 170 4.57 10.53 -4.30
C PHE A 170 3.15 10.15 -4.71
N PHE A 171 2.44 11.00 -5.45
CA PHE A 171 1.09 10.70 -5.90
C PHE A 171 1.04 9.59 -6.95
N VAL A 172 2.04 9.46 -7.81
CA VAL A 172 2.17 8.30 -8.72
C VAL A 172 2.38 7.01 -7.92
N PHE A 173 3.25 7.04 -6.91
CA PHE A 173 3.43 5.94 -5.97
C PHE A 173 2.11 5.54 -5.32
N MET A 174 1.38 6.50 -4.73
CA MET A 174 0.09 6.25 -4.08
C MET A 174 -0.96 5.71 -5.04
N ALA A 175 -1.02 6.23 -6.27
CA ALA A 175 -1.95 5.75 -7.30
C ALA A 175 -1.66 4.29 -7.68
N PHE A 176 -0.41 3.91 -7.83
CA PHE A 176 -0.02 2.53 -8.13
C PHE A 176 -0.32 1.59 -6.96
N ALA A 177 -0.02 2.00 -5.74
CA ALA A 177 -0.33 1.24 -4.54
C ALA A 177 -1.85 0.99 -4.41
N ALA A 178 -2.66 2.04 -4.54
CA ALA A 178 -4.11 1.93 -4.49
C ALA A 178 -4.68 1.08 -5.63
N PHE A 179 -4.20 1.28 -6.86
CA PHE A 179 -4.71 0.56 -8.03
C PHE A 179 -4.38 -0.94 -7.99
N SER A 180 -3.21 -1.32 -7.49
CA SER A 180 -2.86 -2.74 -7.30
C SER A 180 -3.82 -3.45 -6.33
N THR A 181 -4.22 -2.77 -5.26
CA THR A 181 -5.22 -3.28 -4.30
C THR A 181 -6.60 -3.41 -4.94
N VAL A 182 -7.02 -2.41 -5.73
CA VAL A 182 -8.30 -2.45 -6.47
C VAL A 182 -8.34 -3.65 -7.43
N LEU A 183 -7.25 -3.90 -8.16
CA LEU A 183 -7.15 -5.06 -9.06
C LEU A 183 -7.28 -6.39 -8.30
N ALA A 184 -6.66 -6.50 -7.13
CA ALA A 184 -6.75 -7.69 -6.29
C ALA A 184 -8.18 -7.93 -5.78
N VAL A 185 -8.89 -6.88 -5.36
CA VAL A 185 -10.29 -6.96 -4.92
C VAL A 185 -11.20 -7.36 -6.08
N PHE A 186 -11.00 -6.79 -7.27
CA PHE A 186 -11.79 -7.15 -8.45
C PHE A 186 -11.56 -8.60 -8.87
N GLU A 187 -10.32 -9.10 -8.79
CA GLU A 187 -10.04 -10.51 -9.03
C GLU A 187 -10.77 -11.41 -8.02
N ASN A 188 -10.81 -11.01 -6.75
CA ASN A 188 -11.56 -11.73 -5.71
C ASN A 188 -13.05 -11.81 -6.06
N ILE A 189 -13.67 -10.68 -6.42
CA ILE A 189 -15.08 -10.62 -6.81
C ILE A 189 -15.35 -11.48 -8.04
N MET A 190 -14.52 -11.34 -9.08
CA MET A 190 -14.67 -12.10 -10.33
C MET A 190 -14.53 -13.60 -10.10
N SER A 191 -13.56 -14.03 -9.30
CA SER A 191 -13.37 -15.43 -8.97
C SER A 191 -14.59 -16.02 -8.24
N CYS A 192 -15.09 -15.32 -7.20
CA CYS A 192 -16.31 -15.72 -6.51
C CYS A 192 -17.52 -15.79 -7.45
N CYS A 193 -17.69 -14.81 -8.32
CA CYS A 193 -18.80 -14.83 -9.29
C CYS A 193 -18.71 -16.00 -10.28
N MET A 194 -17.50 -16.31 -10.76
CA MET A 194 -17.28 -17.46 -11.65
C MET A 194 -17.60 -18.78 -10.96
N ASP A 195 -17.18 -18.93 -9.71
CA ASP A 195 -17.43 -20.16 -8.93
C ASP A 195 -18.91 -20.37 -8.64
N LEU A 196 -19.65 -19.29 -8.34
CA LEU A 196 -21.08 -19.36 -8.02
C LEU A 196 -21.97 -19.52 -9.25
N THR A 197 -21.60 -18.92 -10.38
CA THR A 197 -22.47 -18.84 -11.57
C THR A 197 -22.03 -19.77 -12.70
N GLY A 198 -20.81 -20.29 -12.66
CA GLY A 198 -20.21 -21.03 -13.77
C GLY A 198 -19.90 -20.15 -14.99
N TRP A 199 -19.91 -18.83 -14.84
CA TRP A 199 -19.63 -17.91 -15.94
C TRP A 199 -18.15 -17.91 -16.31
N SER A 200 -17.88 -17.67 -17.58
CA SER A 200 -16.50 -17.46 -18.02
C SER A 200 -16.03 -16.04 -17.70
N ARG A 201 -14.73 -15.86 -17.55
CA ARG A 201 -14.08 -14.58 -17.23
C ARG A 201 -14.45 -13.40 -18.17
N LYS A 202 -14.93 -13.70 -19.38
CA LYS A 202 -15.34 -12.69 -20.39
C LYS A 202 -16.84 -12.39 -20.40
N LYS A 203 -17.62 -13.07 -19.59
CA LYS A 203 -19.04 -12.78 -19.36
C LYS A 203 -19.21 -11.87 -18.16
#